data_548b6800a59889ec9a70ce7f7a5f4118
#
_entry.id   548b6800a59889ec9a70ce7f7a5f4118
#
_cell.length_a   1.000
_cell.length_b   1.000
_cell.length_c   1.000
_cell.angle_alpha   90.00
_cell.angle_beta   90.00
_cell.angle_gamma   90.00
#
_symmetry.space_group_name_H-M   'P 1'
#
loop_
_entity.id
_entity.type
_entity.pdbx_description
1 polymer ?
#
loop_
_entity_poly.entity_id
_entity_poly.type
_entity_poly.pdbx_seq_one_letter_code
_entity_poly.pdbx_strand_id
1 'polypeptide(L)'
;MAAVILSIVEQHAEEAAFLWLLRDRAVHAPHYSLKDLAKIDNRVEAHIDGILIASDEGWELCKGALKQEEVGELFLASVLAFDSGDETRIQTVLEVGSIEPELSRGIVSSLGWLPYAQAEAHIRKLLDAESYELQRVGIAASAIHRQDPGRPVADALANDDALLKTCALKAVGELGRKDLLPTVLEHLFAEDQECRFYAAWSAAVLGSSAGVPGLCDVAKAGRPYSERACSMAFRRMDLPDGHSWVRELAGDPARQRLAVTGAGALGDLASIPWLIENMVVPKLARVAGESFTMITGVDIAYEDLEGEWPEGFEAGPTENPEDEDVALDPDEDLPWPNPELIDQWWSKNKSRFRSGTRYLLGKPMSVEQCQHVLRYGYQRQRTAAAIELAMLQPGQPLFEVRAPGFRQQQMLGLKTRKT
;
A
#
# COMPACT_ATOMS: atom_id res chain seq x y z
N MET A 1 -23.66 30.04 23.18
CA MET A 1 -23.13 28.79 22.60
C MET A 1 -24.31 27.97 22.11
N ALA A 2 -24.25 27.43 20.89
CA ALA A 2 -25.26 26.48 20.43
C ALA A 2 -25.13 25.21 21.29
N ALA A 3 -26.26 24.60 21.67
CA ALA A 3 -26.23 23.35 22.43
C ALA A 3 -25.66 22.23 21.54
N VAL A 4 -24.63 21.55 22.02
CA VAL A 4 -24.05 20.36 21.33
C VAL A 4 -25.03 19.20 21.50
N ILE A 5 -25.40 18.54 20.41
CA ILE A 5 -26.25 17.34 20.44
C ILE A 5 -25.32 16.13 20.45
N LEU A 6 -25.05 15.59 21.64
CA LEU A 6 -24.07 14.54 21.86
C LEU A 6 -24.28 13.32 20.96
N SER A 7 -25.52 12.88 20.71
CA SER A 7 -25.78 11.73 19.83
C SER A 7 -25.38 11.96 18.37
N ILE A 8 -25.37 13.22 17.90
CA ILE A 8 -24.88 13.55 16.57
C ILE A 8 -23.35 13.51 16.54
N VAL A 9 -22.70 14.01 17.58
CA VAL A 9 -21.23 13.98 17.70
C VAL A 9 -20.73 12.53 17.82
N GLU A 10 -21.42 11.69 18.59
CA GLU A 10 -21.15 10.25 18.71
C GLU A 10 -21.24 9.56 17.34
N GLN A 11 -22.32 9.83 16.59
CA GLN A 11 -22.45 9.31 15.23
C GLN A 11 -21.32 9.79 14.32
N HIS A 12 -20.88 11.03 14.39
CA HIS A 12 -19.73 11.50 13.64
C HIS A 12 -18.46 10.75 14.02
N ALA A 13 -18.25 10.43 15.30
CA ALA A 13 -17.06 9.71 15.75
C ALA A 13 -17.05 8.26 15.23
N GLU A 14 -18.15 7.54 15.36
CA GLU A 14 -18.28 6.18 14.84
C GLU A 14 -18.10 6.11 13.33
N GLU A 15 -18.76 6.99 12.59
CA GLU A 15 -18.65 7.06 11.12
C GLU A 15 -17.23 7.44 10.66
N ALA A 16 -16.55 8.37 11.34
CA ALA A 16 -15.18 8.74 10.98
C ALA A 16 -14.20 7.57 11.16
N ALA A 17 -14.26 6.85 12.29
CA ALA A 17 -13.45 5.70 12.58
C ALA A 17 -13.70 4.56 11.58
N PHE A 18 -14.97 4.23 11.32
CA PHE A 18 -15.37 3.22 10.35
C PHE A 18 -14.93 3.57 8.93
N LEU A 19 -15.17 4.79 8.47
CA LEU A 19 -14.79 5.24 7.13
C LEU A 19 -13.28 5.24 6.94
N TRP A 20 -12.51 5.55 7.99
CA TRP A 20 -11.06 5.45 7.91
C TRP A 20 -10.61 3.99 7.76
N LEU A 21 -11.21 3.03 8.47
CA LEU A 21 -10.94 1.59 8.27
C LEU A 21 -11.31 1.13 6.87
N LEU A 22 -12.46 1.55 6.35
CA LEU A 22 -12.86 1.27 4.97
C LEU A 22 -11.85 1.83 3.97
N ARG A 23 -11.37 3.05 4.21
CA ARG A 23 -10.36 3.72 3.40
C ARG A 23 -9.02 2.99 3.45
N ASP A 24 -8.61 2.48 4.61
CA ASP A 24 -7.37 1.71 4.77
C ASP A 24 -7.39 0.41 3.94
N ARG A 25 -8.55 -0.23 3.80
CA ARG A 25 -8.76 -1.34 2.85
C ARG A 25 -8.78 -0.87 1.39
N ALA A 26 -9.48 0.23 1.10
CA ALA A 26 -9.64 0.77 -0.24
C ALA A 26 -8.30 1.11 -0.93
N VAL A 27 -7.27 1.51 -0.18
CA VAL A 27 -5.94 1.80 -0.75
C VAL A 27 -5.22 0.56 -1.32
N HIS A 28 -5.70 -0.64 -1.04
CA HIS A 28 -5.19 -1.91 -1.56
C HIS A 28 -6.16 -2.60 -2.53
N ALA A 29 -7.37 -2.08 -2.67
CA ALA A 29 -8.42 -2.69 -3.48
C ALA A 29 -8.18 -2.50 -4.99
N PRO A 30 -8.53 -3.49 -5.83
CA PRO A 30 -8.27 -3.44 -7.26
C PRO A 30 -9.17 -2.48 -8.04
N HIS A 31 -10.33 -2.12 -7.50
CA HIS A 31 -11.39 -1.35 -8.18
C HIS A 31 -11.49 0.12 -7.73
N TYR A 32 -10.74 0.56 -6.71
CA TYR A 32 -10.74 1.95 -6.27
C TYR A 32 -9.80 2.81 -7.11
N SER A 33 -10.32 3.85 -7.74
CA SER A 33 -9.52 4.91 -8.36
C SER A 33 -9.14 5.99 -7.34
N LEU A 34 -8.22 6.90 -7.72
CA LEU A 34 -7.92 8.09 -6.90
C LEU A 34 -9.16 8.95 -6.61
N LYS A 35 -10.10 9.02 -7.57
CA LYS A 35 -11.35 9.76 -7.41
C LYS A 35 -12.24 9.12 -6.35
N ASP A 36 -12.30 7.79 -6.30
CA ASP A 36 -13.12 7.07 -5.33
C ASP A 36 -12.51 7.14 -3.94
N LEU A 37 -11.18 7.00 -3.83
CA LEU A 37 -10.46 7.23 -2.58
C LEU A 37 -10.71 8.65 -2.03
N ALA A 38 -10.60 9.68 -2.88
CA ALA A 38 -10.87 11.06 -2.47
C ALA A 38 -12.31 11.30 -2.00
N LYS A 39 -13.30 10.55 -2.51
CA LYS A 39 -14.69 10.63 -2.00
C LYS A 39 -14.81 10.09 -0.57
N ILE A 40 -14.12 8.96 -0.26
CA ILE A 40 -14.10 8.44 1.11
C ILE A 40 -13.40 9.44 2.02
N ASP A 41 -12.23 9.93 1.62
CA ASP A 41 -11.45 10.88 2.38
C ASP A 41 -12.22 12.17 2.70
N ASN A 42 -12.98 12.70 1.73
CA ASN A 42 -13.84 13.86 1.97
C ASN A 42 -14.97 13.59 2.99
N ARG A 43 -15.47 12.35 3.04
CA ARG A 43 -16.46 11.97 4.07
C ARG A 43 -15.81 11.88 5.44
N VAL A 44 -14.61 11.28 5.53
CA VAL A 44 -13.83 11.25 6.79
C VAL A 44 -13.59 12.68 7.30
N GLU A 45 -13.13 13.60 6.43
CA GLU A 45 -12.93 15.01 6.77
C GLU A 45 -14.21 15.66 7.30
N ALA A 46 -15.33 15.47 6.62
CA ALA A 46 -16.59 16.07 7.02
C ALA A 46 -17.06 15.60 8.43
N HIS A 47 -16.80 14.33 8.77
CA HIS A 47 -17.10 13.82 10.11
C HIS A 47 -16.12 14.36 11.15
N ILE A 48 -14.82 14.45 10.84
CA ILE A 48 -13.80 15.06 11.70
C ILE A 48 -14.16 16.52 11.98
N ASP A 49 -14.53 17.31 10.97
CA ASP A 49 -14.97 18.69 11.12
C ASP A 49 -16.18 18.80 12.08
N GLY A 50 -17.16 17.88 11.95
CA GLY A 50 -18.31 17.81 12.85
C GLY A 50 -17.93 17.60 14.33
N ILE A 51 -16.90 16.79 14.58
CA ILE A 51 -16.41 16.54 15.95
C ILE A 51 -15.60 17.73 16.46
N LEU A 52 -14.76 18.34 15.63
CA LEU A 52 -13.97 19.52 15.99
C LEU A 52 -14.85 20.70 16.40
N ILE A 53 -16.02 20.89 15.76
CA ILE A 53 -17.01 21.89 16.15
C ILE A 53 -17.54 21.66 17.58
N ALA A 54 -17.61 20.41 18.03
CA ALA A 54 -18.04 20.05 19.38
C ALA A 54 -16.94 20.25 20.44
N SER A 55 -15.70 20.58 20.04
CA SER A 55 -14.59 20.95 20.92
C SER A 55 -14.31 19.91 22.03
N ASP A 56 -14.47 20.29 23.30
CA ASP A 56 -14.14 19.40 24.43
C ASP A 56 -15.12 18.23 24.56
N GLU A 57 -16.41 18.39 24.24
CA GLU A 57 -17.36 17.29 24.18
C GLU A 57 -17.00 16.25 23.13
N GLY A 58 -16.53 16.72 21.95
CA GLY A 58 -16.02 15.83 20.89
C GLY A 58 -14.80 15.04 21.33
N TRP A 59 -13.87 15.69 22.01
CA TRP A 59 -12.69 15.02 22.58
C TRP A 59 -13.06 13.96 23.61
N GLU A 60 -13.93 14.26 24.57
CA GLU A 60 -14.30 13.31 25.62
C GLU A 60 -15.00 12.05 25.06
N LEU A 61 -15.78 12.20 23.99
CA LEU A 61 -16.37 11.06 23.28
C LEU A 61 -15.29 10.18 22.62
N CYS A 62 -14.39 10.78 21.84
CA CYS A 62 -13.31 10.05 21.18
C CYS A 62 -12.36 9.40 22.19
N LYS A 63 -12.02 10.09 23.29
CA LYS A 63 -11.23 9.53 24.40
C LYS A 63 -11.93 8.34 25.06
N GLY A 64 -13.26 8.39 25.22
CA GLY A 64 -14.04 7.26 25.72
C GLY A 64 -13.96 6.02 24.83
N ALA A 65 -13.91 6.21 23.52
CA ALA A 65 -13.81 5.16 22.53
C ALA A 65 -12.41 4.48 22.48
N LEU A 66 -11.33 5.14 22.96
CA LEU A 66 -10.00 4.55 23.03
C LEU A 66 -9.91 3.26 23.88
N LYS A 67 -10.91 3.03 24.75
CA LYS A 67 -11.02 1.79 25.53
C LYS A 67 -11.27 0.54 24.67
N GLN A 68 -11.66 0.71 23.41
CA GLN A 68 -11.86 -0.38 22.47
C GLN A 68 -10.53 -0.90 21.92
N GLU A 69 -9.46 -0.09 22.05
CA GLU A 69 -8.12 -0.42 21.53
C GLU A 69 -8.12 -0.74 20.03
N GLU A 70 -8.97 -0.01 19.28
CA GLU A 70 -9.10 -0.16 17.84
C GLU A 70 -8.36 0.96 17.09
N VAL A 71 -7.79 0.63 15.94
CA VAL A 71 -6.93 1.55 15.16
C VAL A 71 -7.70 2.74 14.62
N GLY A 72 -8.98 2.57 14.23
CA GLY A 72 -9.84 3.63 13.70
C GLY A 72 -10.15 4.70 14.73
N GLU A 73 -10.53 4.29 15.95
CA GLU A 73 -10.78 5.15 17.10
C GLU A 73 -9.52 5.89 17.52
N LEU A 74 -8.38 5.18 17.52
CA LEU A 74 -7.08 5.81 17.81
C LEU A 74 -6.67 6.82 16.74
N PHE A 75 -6.90 6.51 15.45
CA PHE A 75 -6.66 7.48 14.37
C PHE A 75 -7.46 8.76 14.61
N LEU A 76 -8.76 8.64 14.87
CA LEU A 76 -9.64 9.79 15.07
C LEU A 76 -9.24 10.62 16.28
N ALA A 77 -9.08 9.99 17.45
CA ALA A 77 -8.64 10.66 18.67
C ALA A 77 -7.27 11.34 18.48
N SER A 78 -6.37 10.71 17.73
CA SER A 78 -5.04 11.26 17.43
C SER A 78 -5.11 12.49 16.52
N VAL A 79 -6.02 12.50 15.51
CA VAL A 79 -6.25 13.71 14.70
C VAL A 79 -6.67 14.89 15.58
N LEU A 80 -7.65 14.67 16.47
CA LEU A 80 -8.13 15.73 17.39
C LEU A 80 -7.03 16.19 18.35
N ALA A 81 -6.26 15.25 18.91
CA ALA A 81 -5.20 15.56 19.86
C ALA A 81 -4.11 16.41 19.22
N PHE A 82 -3.59 16.00 18.04
CA PHE A 82 -2.54 16.73 17.35
C PHE A 82 -3.03 18.06 16.75
N ASP A 83 -4.27 18.12 16.26
CA ASP A 83 -4.86 19.38 15.77
C ASP A 83 -5.00 20.42 16.90
N SER A 84 -5.40 19.98 18.10
CA SER A 84 -5.54 20.85 19.27
C SER A 84 -4.20 21.35 19.83
N GLY A 85 -3.12 20.60 19.65
CA GLY A 85 -1.83 20.84 20.28
C GLY A 85 -1.79 20.66 21.79
N ASP A 86 -2.86 20.13 22.41
CA ASP A 86 -2.93 19.89 23.85
C ASP A 86 -2.05 18.69 24.24
N GLU A 87 -1.01 18.95 25.02
CA GLU A 87 -0.03 17.93 25.43
C GLU A 87 -0.66 16.77 26.21
N THR A 88 -1.74 17.02 26.99
CA THR A 88 -2.42 15.96 27.75
C THR A 88 -3.18 15.01 26.82
N ARG A 89 -3.85 15.58 25.80
CA ARG A 89 -4.54 14.79 24.75
C ARG A 89 -3.55 13.98 23.94
N ILE A 90 -2.45 14.60 23.52
CA ILE A 90 -1.35 13.94 22.78
C ILE A 90 -0.77 12.80 23.59
N GLN A 91 -0.46 13.04 24.87
CA GLN A 91 0.07 11.98 25.74
C GLN A 91 -0.91 10.81 25.87
N THR A 92 -2.21 11.09 25.99
CA THR A 92 -3.25 10.04 26.08
C THR A 92 -3.26 9.13 24.85
N VAL A 93 -3.21 9.69 23.63
CA VAL A 93 -3.22 8.87 22.41
C VAL A 93 -1.90 8.13 22.21
N LEU A 94 -0.76 8.72 22.60
CA LEU A 94 0.55 8.05 22.55
C LEU A 94 0.62 6.86 23.51
N GLU A 95 0.06 6.96 24.69
CA GLU A 95 -0.02 5.85 25.66
C GLU A 95 -0.83 4.68 25.10
N VAL A 96 -1.99 4.94 24.50
CA VAL A 96 -2.81 3.88 23.88
C VAL A 96 -2.07 3.28 22.66
N GLY A 97 -1.46 4.09 21.82
CA GLY A 97 -0.73 3.61 20.64
C GLY A 97 0.52 2.81 20.95
N SER A 98 0.99 2.88 22.20
CA SER A 98 2.15 2.11 22.70
C SER A 98 1.79 0.73 23.26
N ILE A 99 0.49 0.39 23.36
CA ILE A 99 0.06 -0.93 23.87
C ILE A 99 0.47 -2.04 22.90
N GLU A 100 0.22 -1.85 21.61
CA GLU A 100 0.58 -2.79 20.56
C GLU A 100 1.12 -2.08 19.30
N PRO A 101 2.09 -2.70 18.59
CA PRO A 101 2.69 -2.08 17.39
C PRO A 101 1.67 -1.70 16.30
N GLU A 102 0.60 -2.49 16.13
CA GLU A 102 -0.46 -2.23 15.17
C GLU A 102 -1.23 -0.95 15.48
N LEU A 103 -1.45 -0.63 16.74
CA LEU A 103 -2.15 0.59 17.17
C LEU A 103 -1.37 1.85 16.77
N SER A 104 -0.04 1.81 16.82
CA SER A 104 0.81 2.95 16.42
C SER A 104 0.54 3.41 14.98
N ARG A 105 -0.03 2.54 14.12
CA ARG A 105 -0.47 2.85 12.76
C ARG A 105 -1.56 3.93 12.71
N GLY A 106 -2.46 3.95 13.70
CA GLY A 106 -3.47 5.00 13.85
C GLY A 106 -2.82 6.37 14.08
N ILE A 107 -1.80 6.43 14.95
CA ILE A 107 -1.05 7.67 15.23
C ILE A 107 -0.28 8.14 13.99
N VAL A 108 0.46 7.23 13.33
CA VAL A 108 1.19 7.57 12.10
C VAL A 108 0.25 8.08 11.01
N SER A 109 -0.93 7.46 10.87
CA SER A 109 -1.93 7.87 9.88
C SER A 109 -2.56 9.21 10.22
N SER A 110 -2.80 9.52 11.50
CA SER A 110 -3.34 10.83 11.92
C SER A 110 -2.35 11.97 11.64
N LEU A 111 -1.06 11.77 11.96
CA LEU A 111 -0.01 12.72 11.60
C LEU A 111 0.10 12.88 10.08
N GLY A 112 -0.03 11.78 9.32
CA GLY A 112 -0.08 11.79 7.85
C GLY A 112 -1.35 12.42 7.28
N TRP A 113 -2.43 12.47 8.03
CA TRP A 113 -3.70 13.11 7.64
C TRP A 113 -3.63 14.63 7.73
N LEU A 114 -3.06 15.15 8.80
CA LEU A 114 -2.86 16.58 9.01
C LEU A 114 -1.94 17.18 7.93
N PRO A 115 -2.11 18.45 7.56
CA PRO A 115 -1.11 19.17 6.77
C PRO A 115 0.27 19.13 7.44
N TYR A 116 1.34 18.95 6.66
CA TYR A 116 2.69 18.83 7.22
C TYR A 116 3.07 19.99 8.14
N ALA A 117 2.68 21.23 7.79
CA ALA A 117 2.95 22.41 8.61
C ALA A 117 2.36 22.35 10.03
N GLN A 118 1.27 21.58 10.22
CA GLN A 118 0.68 21.33 11.55
C GLN A 118 1.36 20.15 12.24
N ALA A 119 1.68 19.08 11.49
CA ALA A 119 2.26 17.86 12.02
C ALA A 119 3.76 18.01 12.37
N GLU A 120 4.50 18.90 11.71
CA GLU A 120 5.96 19.01 11.78
C GLU A 120 6.51 19.13 13.21
N ALA A 121 5.92 20.00 14.03
CA ALA A 121 6.40 20.21 15.40
C ALA A 121 6.21 18.94 16.26
N HIS A 122 5.11 18.22 16.08
CA HIS A 122 4.82 16.96 16.77
C HIS A 122 5.77 15.86 16.29
N ILE A 123 5.98 15.75 14.98
CA ILE A 123 6.90 14.78 14.39
C ILE A 123 8.31 14.99 14.94
N ARG A 124 8.79 16.22 15.03
CA ARG A 124 10.12 16.53 15.61
C ARG A 124 10.23 16.09 17.07
N LYS A 125 9.23 16.36 17.90
CA LYS A 125 9.21 15.89 19.30
C LYS A 125 9.29 14.36 19.38
N LEU A 126 8.60 13.64 18.50
CA LEU A 126 8.64 12.18 18.44
C LEU A 126 10.02 11.64 18.00
N LEU A 127 10.67 12.31 17.04
CA LEU A 127 12.02 11.95 16.59
C LEU A 127 13.07 12.17 17.68
N ASP A 128 12.89 13.18 18.53
CA ASP A 128 13.80 13.54 19.62
C ASP A 128 13.49 12.78 20.94
N ALA A 129 12.46 11.92 20.94
CA ALA A 129 12.08 11.16 22.13
C ALA A 129 13.14 10.10 22.52
N GLU A 130 13.21 9.75 23.81
CA GLU A 130 14.08 8.67 24.29
C GLU A 130 13.56 7.27 23.90
N SER A 131 12.23 7.13 23.76
CA SER A 131 11.59 5.86 23.37
C SER A 131 11.79 5.57 21.90
N TYR A 132 12.33 4.39 21.58
CA TYR A 132 12.47 3.90 20.20
C TYR A 132 11.13 3.75 19.49
N GLU A 133 10.08 3.47 20.24
CA GLU A 133 8.73 3.39 19.70
C GLU A 133 8.24 4.74 19.20
N LEU A 134 8.43 5.80 19.98
CA LEU A 134 8.06 7.16 19.56
C LEU A 134 8.94 7.64 18.39
N GLN A 135 10.24 7.32 18.41
CA GLN A 135 11.13 7.60 17.28
C GLN A 135 10.63 6.89 16.00
N ARG A 136 10.18 5.63 16.11
CA ARG A 136 9.60 4.88 15.00
C ARG A 136 8.37 5.58 14.42
N VAL A 137 7.45 6.07 15.27
CA VAL A 137 6.29 6.86 14.84
C VAL A 137 6.73 8.13 14.13
N GLY A 138 7.72 8.85 14.67
CA GLY A 138 8.29 10.07 14.06
C GLY A 138 8.90 9.82 12.69
N ILE A 139 9.68 8.74 12.51
CA ILE A 139 10.26 8.34 11.22
C ILE A 139 9.17 7.97 10.22
N ALA A 140 8.19 7.16 10.62
CA ALA A 140 7.09 6.74 9.77
C ALA A 140 6.22 7.94 9.33
N ALA A 141 5.92 8.87 10.24
CA ALA A 141 5.16 10.08 9.93
C ALA A 141 5.93 11.02 8.98
N SER A 142 7.26 11.14 9.16
CA SER A 142 8.12 11.87 8.22
C SER A 142 8.08 11.24 6.82
N ALA A 143 8.17 9.91 6.76
CA ALA A 143 8.15 9.15 5.52
C ALA A 143 6.80 9.28 4.78
N ILE A 144 5.65 9.24 5.48
CA ILE A 144 4.33 9.47 4.87
C ILE A 144 4.23 10.86 4.21
N HIS A 145 4.79 11.87 4.83
CA HIS A 145 4.84 13.22 4.26
C HIS A 145 5.90 13.40 3.17
N ARG A 146 6.77 12.39 2.96
CA ARG A 146 7.96 12.52 2.08
C ARG A 146 8.85 13.69 2.49
N GLN A 147 8.92 13.96 3.80
CA GLN A 147 9.82 14.93 4.41
C GLN A 147 10.95 14.19 5.08
N ASP A 148 12.17 14.40 4.57
CA ASP A 148 13.35 13.73 5.11
C ASP A 148 13.74 14.32 6.47
N PRO A 149 13.69 13.55 7.58
CA PRO A 149 14.11 14.05 8.89
C PRO A 149 15.63 14.12 9.03
N GLY A 150 16.40 13.67 8.04
CA GLY A 150 17.84 13.74 8.04
C GLY A 150 18.52 12.70 8.94
N ARG A 151 19.25 13.16 9.97
CA ARG A 151 20.04 12.32 10.86
C ARG A 151 19.26 11.23 11.61
N PRO A 152 18.05 11.46 12.13
CA PRO A 152 17.27 10.41 12.82
C PRO A 152 17.12 9.11 12.05
N VAL A 153 16.96 9.14 10.72
CA VAL A 153 16.88 7.90 9.90
C VAL A 153 18.23 7.18 9.86
N ALA A 154 19.34 7.90 9.74
CA ALA A 154 20.67 7.31 9.72
C ALA A 154 21.04 6.71 11.09
N ASP A 155 20.72 7.40 12.18
CA ASP A 155 20.96 6.93 13.55
C ASP A 155 20.11 5.66 13.85
N ALA A 156 18.86 5.60 13.37
CA ALA A 156 17.99 4.46 13.51
C ALA A 156 18.45 3.21 12.73
N LEU A 157 19.13 3.40 11.58
CA LEU A 157 19.75 2.27 10.85
C LEU A 157 20.88 1.62 11.65
N ALA A 158 21.61 2.41 12.46
CA ALA A 158 22.70 1.92 13.30
C ALA A 158 22.24 1.41 14.67
N ASN A 159 20.95 1.54 15.01
CA ASN A 159 20.40 1.13 16.31
C ASN A 159 20.30 -0.41 16.42
N ASP A 160 20.32 -0.95 17.64
CA ASP A 160 20.15 -2.39 17.89
C ASP A 160 18.68 -2.83 17.88
N ASP A 161 17.73 -1.90 18.11
CA ASP A 161 16.30 -2.21 18.07
C ASP A 161 15.84 -2.57 16.64
N ALA A 162 15.35 -3.80 16.47
CA ALA A 162 14.99 -4.34 15.17
C ALA A 162 13.79 -3.61 14.53
N LEU A 163 12.79 -3.20 15.32
CA LEU A 163 11.60 -2.52 14.82
C LEU A 163 11.92 -1.10 14.35
N LEU A 164 12.76 -0.38 15.10
CA LEU A 164 13.23 0.95 14.71
C LEU A 164 14.07 0.88 13.43
N LYS A 165 14.99 -0.08 13.36
CA LYS A 165 15.83 -0.34 12.19
C LYS A 165 15.00 -0.69 10.95
N THR A 166 14.01 -1.56 11.08
CA THR A 166 13.06 -1.92 10.03
C THR A 166 12.31 -0.71 9.50
N CYS A 167 11.81 0.12 10.41
CA CYS A 167 11.12 1.38 10.04
C CYS A 167 12.07 2.32 9.28
N ALA A 168 13.31 2.47 9.73
CA ALA A 168 14.31 3.29 9.05
C ALA A 168 14.69 2.73 7.68
N LEU A 169 14.89 1.42 7.54
CA LEU A 169 15.15 0.75 6.26
C LEU A 169 14.04 1.05 5.26
N LYS A 170 12.78 0.92 5.67
CA LYS A 170 11.61 1.27 4.85
C LYS A 170 11.61 2.74 4.46
N ALA A 171 11.82 3.64 5.43
CA ALA A 171 11.82 5.09 5.23
C ALA A 171 12.90 5.53 4.23
N VAL A 172 14.08 4.90 4.23
CA VAL A 172 15.15 5.17 3.26
C VAL A 172 14.68 4.99 1.82
N GLY A 173 13.98 3.89 1.52
CA GLY A 173 13.40 3.66 0.20
C GLY A 173 12.27 4.64 -0.14
N GLU A 174 11.37 4.89 0.81
CA GLU A 174 10.24 5.81 0.63
C GLU A 174 10.68 7.26 0.41
N LEU A 175 11.73 7.69 1.10
CA LEU A 175 12.29 9.05 1.00
C LEU A 175 13.28 9.22 -0.17
N GLY A 176 13.67 8.13 -0.84
CA GLY A 176 14.65 8.18 -1.92
C GLY A 176 16.09 8.50 -1.44
N ARG A 177 16.45 8.17 -0.18
CA ARG A 177 17.76 8.44 0.43
C ARG A 177 18.86 7.56 -0.18
N LYS A 178 19.21 7.86 -1.42
CA LYS A 178 20.25 7.14 -2.17
C LYS A 178 21.63 7.22 -1.51
N ASP A 179 21.89 8.25 -0.75
CA ASP A 179 23.10 8.43 0.05
C ASP A 179 23.26 7.34 1.12
N LEU A 180 22.17 6.80 1.64
CA LEU A 180 22.15 5.70 2.61
C LEU A 180 22.12 4.29 1.98
N LEU A 181 22.14 4.18 0.63
CA LEU A 181 22.15 2.89 -0.04
C LEU A 181 23.30 1.96 0.43
N PRO A 182 24.55 2.42 0.62
CA PRO A 182 25.60 1.55 1.14
C PRO A 182 25.23 0.90 2.48
N THR A 183 24.71 1.67 3.42
CA THR A 183 24.26 1.16 4.73
C THR A 183 23.09 0.18 4.58
N VAL A 184 22.10 0.47 3.71
CA VAL A 184 21.01 -0.45 3.42
C VAL A 184 21.52 -1.81 2.94
N LEU A 185 22.54 -1.82 2.07
CA LEU A 185 23.10 -3.06 1.54
C LEU A 185 23.78 -3.94 2.62
N GLU A 186 24.30 -3.36 3.69
CA GLU A 186 24.83 -4.10 4.85
C GLU A 186 23.76 -4.92 5.57
N HIS A 187 22.49 -4.50 5.51
CA HIS A 187 21.36 -5.17 6.14
C HIS A 187 20.69 -6.26 5.27
N LEU A 188 21.17 -6.51 4.04
CA LEU A 188 20.65 -7.60 3.20
C LEU A 188 20.78 -9.00 3.83
N PHE A 189 21.70 -9.14 4.79
CA PHE A 189 21.98 -10.40 5.50
C PHE A 189 21.64 -10.31 7.00
N ALA A 190 20.84 -9.33 7.41
CA ALA A 190 20.40 -9.21 8.80
C ALA A 190 19.72 -10.50 9.29
N GLU A 191 19.85 -10.85 10.58
CA GLU A 191 19.17 -12.02 11.14
C GLU A 191 17.66 -11.87 11.15
N ASP A 192 17.16 -10.66 11.40
CA ASP A 192 15.74 -10.34 11.37
C ASP A 192 15.20 -10.37 9.94
N GLN A 193 14.09 -11.08 9.72
CA GLN A 193 13.50 -11.28 8.40
C GLN A 193 12.88 -9.99 7.84
N GLU A 194 12.30 -9.18 8.70
CA GLU A 194 11.66 -7.93 8.29
C GLU A 194 12.71 -6.88 7.91
N CYS A 195 13.80 -6.81 8.65
CA CYS A 195 14.96 -6.00 8.29
C CYS A 195 15.53 -6.43 6.93
N ARG A 196 15.72 -7.73 6.69
CA ARG A 196 16.17 -8.23 5.36
C ARG A 196 15.23 -7.82 4.24
N PHE A 197 13.93 -7.99 4.47
CA PHE A 197 12.93 -7.64 3.47
C PHE A 197 13.00 -6.14 3.12
N TYR A 198 12.98 -5.25 4.11
CA TYR A 198 12.99 -3.82 3.84
C TYR A 198 14.34 -3.30 3.35
N ALA A 199 15.46 -3.94 3.72
CA ALA A 199 16.75 -3.65 3.13
C ALA A 199 16.74 -3.97 1.61
N ALA A 200 16.27 -5.17 1.25
CA ALA A 200 16.20 -5.60 -0.15
C ALA A 200 15.18 -4.77 -0.96
N TRP A 201 14.02 -4.46 -0.36
CA TRP A 201 12.99 -3.61 -0.95
C TRP A 201 13.51 -2.19 -1.22
N SER A 202 14.13 -1.56 -0.23
CA SER A 202 14.67 -0.21 -0.35
C SER A 202 15.84 -0.14 -1.33
N ALA A 203 16.72 -1.15 -1.34
CA ALA A 203 17.76 -1.25 -2.35
C ALA A 203 17.18 -1.27 -3.77
N ALA A 204 16.11 -2.06 -4.00
CA ALA A 204 15.44 -2.15 -5.29
C ALA A 204 14.78 -0.82 -5.70
N VAL A 205 14.05 -0.16 -4.79
CA VAL A 205 13.44 1.16 -5.01
C VAL A 205 14.50 2.20 -5.37
N LEU A 206 15.65 2.17 -4.70
CA LEU A 206 16.79 3.06 -4.95
C LEU A 206 17.61 2.70 -6.21
N GLY A 207 17.14 1.73 -7.00
CA GLY A 207 17.70 1.36 -8.28
C GLY A 207 18.80 0.30 -8.24
N SER A 208 19.09 -0.31 -7.07
CA SER A 208 20.06 -1.40 -6.93
C SER A 208 19.44 -2.77 -7.18
N SER A 209 20.09 -3.62 -7.97
CA SER A 209 19.68 -5.02 -8.15
C SER A 209 20.29 -5.95 -7.07
N ALA A 210 21.15 -5.46 -6.20
CA ALA A 210 21.79 -6.26 -5.15
C ALA A 210 20.77 -6.89 -4.16
N GLY A 211 19.59 -6.27 -3.99
CA GLY A 211 18.52 -6.81 -3.16
C GLY A 211 17.70 -7.95 -3.79
N VAL A 212 17.82 -8.18 -5.11
CA VAL A 212 16.98 -9.16 -5.83
C VAL A 212 17.09 -10.57 -5.26
N PRO A 213 18.27 -11.14 -4.99
CA PRO A 213 18.37 -12.47 -4.37
C PRO A 213 17.63 -12.56 -3.04
N GLY A 214 17.81 -11.56 -2.16
CA GLY A 214 17.11 -11.51 -0.87
C GLY A 214 15.59 -11.41 -1.02
N LEU A 215 15.07 -10.66 -2.00
CA LEU A 215 13.64 -10.62 -2.32
C LEU A 215 13.12 -11.99 -2.81
N CYS A 216 13.91 -12.71 -3.63
CA CYS A 216 13.55 -14.07 -4.05
C CYS A 216 13.48 -15.04 -2.88
N ASP A 217 14.42 -14.95 -1.94
CA ASP A 217 14.44 -15.80 -0.74
C ASP A 217 13.23 -15.50 0.16
N VAL A 218 12.91 -14.23 0.40
CA VAL A 218 11.71 -13.83 1.15
C VAL A 218 10.43 -14.29 0.46
N ALA A 219 10.35 -14.16 -0.86
CA ALA A 219 9.19 -14.63 -1.63
C ALA A 219 8.97 -16.14 -1.48
N LYS A 220 10.04 -16.94 -1.45
CA LYS A 220 9.99 -18.40 -1.29
C LYS A 220 9.72 -18.84 0.15
N ALA A 221 10.04 -18.02 1.14
CA ALA A 221 9.88 -18.34 2.56
C ALA A 221 8.42 -18.32 3.03
N GLY A 222 7.50 -17.71 2.27
CA GLY A 222 6.10 -17.58 2.62
C GLY A 222 5.76 -16.26 3.33
N ARG A 223 4.52 -16.16 3.84
CA ARG A 223 3.98 -14.96 4.51
C ARG A 223 4.91 -14.43 5.61
N PRO A 224 4.85 -13.13 5.95
CA PRO A 224 3.87 -12.16 5.46
C PRO A 224 4.28 -11.40 4.18
N TYR A 225 5.56 -11.39 3.79
CA TYR A 225 6.07 -10.49 2.74
C TYR A 225 6.18 -11.13 1.36
N SER A 226 5.76 -12.38 1.19
CA SER A 226 6.01 -13.21 0.01
C SER A 226 5.57 -12.55 -1.30
N GLU A 227 4.32 -12.10 -1.42
CA GLU A 227 3.80 -11.48 -2.64
C GLU A 227 4.47 -10.12 -2.93
N ARG A 228 4.70 -9.32 -1.88
CA ARG A 228 5.38 -8.02 -2.02
C ARG A 228 6.82 -8.18 -2.48
N ALA A 229 7.54 -9.13 -1.91
CA ALA A 229 8.91 -9.45 -2.28
C ALA A 229 8.99 -9.99 -3.72
N CYS A 230 8.08 -10.90 -4.08
CA CYS A 230 7.96 -11.45 -5.42
C CYS A 230 7.73 -10.34 -6.47
N SER A 231 6.70 -9.52 -6.26
CA SER A 231 6.38 -8.40 -7.16
C SER A 231 7.56 -7.44 -7.32
N MET A 232 8.25 -7.10 -6.22
CA MET A 232 9.40 -6.20 -6.26
C MET A 232 10.60 -6.81 -7.01
N ALA A 233 10.89 -8.10 -6.79
CA ALA A 233 11.97 -8.80 -7.47
C ALA A 233 11.75 -8.81 -8.99
N PHE A 234 10.56 -9.19 -9.46
CA PHE A 234 10.22 -9.19 -10.88
C PHE A 234 10.31 -7.81 -11.54
N ARG A 235 9.92 -6.75 -10.82
CA ARG A 235 10.07 -5.38 -11.34
C ARG A 235 11.51 -4.98 -11.52
N ARG A 236 12.43 -5.56 -10.76
CA ARG A 236 13.87 -5.23 -10.80
C ARG A 236 14.70 -6.18 -11.65
N MET A 237 14.20 -7.37 -11.96
CA MET A 237 14.87 -8.34 -12.85
C MET A 237 14.89 -7.86 -14.31
N ASP A 238 15.85 -8.33 -15.08
CA ASP A 238 15.75 -8.30 -16.54
C ASP A 238 14.78 -9.37 -17.04
N LEU A 239 14.39 -9.29 -18.32
CA LEU A 239 13.40 -10.21 -18.89
C LEU A 239 13.85 -11.68 -18.88
N PRO A 240 15.09 -12.05 -19.28
CA PRO A 240 15.56 -13.42 -19.24
C PRO A 240 15.52 -14.06 -17.85
N ASP A 241 16.01 -13.35 -16.83
CA ASP A 241 16.01 -13.82 -15.45
C ASP A 241 14.57 -13.92 -14.93
N GLY A 242 13.73 -12.91 -15.20
CA GLY A 242 12.32 -12.91 -14.85
C GLY A 242 11.58 -14.12 -15.43
N HIS A 243 11.75 -14.42 -16.71
CA HIS A 243 11.14 -15.60 -17.34
C HIS A 243 11.65 -16.92 -16.75
N SER A 244 12.93 -16.98 -16.41
CA SER A 244 13.47 -18.17 -15.73
C SER A 244 12.83 -18.38 -14.38
N TRP A 245 12.64 -17.32 -13.62
CA TRP A 245 12.05 -17.38 -12.30
C TRP A 245 10.52 -17.62 -12.33
N VAL A 246 9.79 -17.08 -13.33
CA VAL A 246 8.38 -17.46 -13.55
C VAL A 246 8.26 -18.97 -13.74
N ARG A 247 9.11 -19.59 -14.58
CA ARG A 247 9.09 -21.05 -14.81
C ARG A 247 9.41 -21.85 -13.54
N GLU A 248 10.39 -21.40 -12.76
CA GLU A 248 10.76 -22.01 -11.48
C GLU A 248 9.56 -22.01 -10.51
N LEU A 249 8.91 -20.86 -10.32
CA LEU A 249 7.76 -20.71 -9.41
C LEU A 249 6.54 -21.49 -9.93
N ALA A 250 6.27 -21.47 -11.23
CA ALA A 250 5.16 -22.18 -11.85
C ALA A 250 5.27 -23.71 -11.72
N GLY A 251 6.50 -24.24 -11.60
CA GLY A 251 6.77 -25.66 -11.36
C GLY A 251 6.39 -26.15 -9.96
N ASP A 252 6.12 -25.26 -9.02
CA ASP A 252 5.69 -25.58 -7.65
C ASP A 252 4.23 -25.18 -7.45
N PRO A 253 3.30 -26.14 -7.24
CA PRO A 253 1.88 -25.83 -7.03
C PRO A 253 1.61 -24.83 -5.92
N ALA A 254 2.43 -24.81 -4.85
CA ALA A 254 2.28 -23.88 -3.73
C ALA A 254 2.70 -22.44 -4.10
N ARG A 255 3.40 -22.24 -5.21
CA ARG A 255 3.95 -20.96 -5.65
C ARG A 255 3.37 -20.45 -6.98
N GLN A 256 2.43 -21.18 -7.57
CA GLN A 256 1.81 -20.79 -8.84
C GLN A 256 1.20 -19.39 -8.80
N ARG A 257 0.55 -19.01 -7.69
CA ARG A 257 0.01 -17.67 -7.51
C ARG A 257 1.12 -16.60 -7.59
N LEU A 258 2.28 -16.85 -6.97
CA LEU A 258 3.43 -15.93 -7.06
C LEU A 258 3.96 -15.83 -8.50
N ALA A 259 3.97 -16.95 -9.25
CA ALA A 259 4.38 -16.93 -10.66
C ALA A 259 3.42 -16.07 -11.51
N VAL A 260 2.11 -16.20 -11.29
CA VAL A 260 1.08 -15.42 -12.00
C VAL A 260 1.22 -13.92 -11.69
N THR A 261 1.25 -13.55 -10.41
CA THR A 261 1.44 -12.16 -9.96
C THR A 261 2.78 -11.60 -10.46
N GLY A 262 3.82 -12.42 -10.41
CA GLY A 262 5.16 -12.07 -10.88
C GLY A 262 5.23 -11.79 -12.38
N ALA A 263 4.53 -12.58 -13.20
CA ALA A 263 4.42 -12.36 -14.63
C ALA A 263 3.77 -11.01 -14.96
N GLY A 264 2.71 -10.64 -14.24
CA GLY A 264 2.09 -9.32 -14.32
C GLY A 264 3.05 -8.19 -13.94
N ALA A 265 3.86 -8.37 -12.89
CA ALA A 265 4.86 -7.41 -12.44
C ALA A 265 6.06 -7.29 -13.39
N LEU A 266 6.48 -8.39 -14.01
CA LEU A 266 7.52 -8.41 -15.05
C LEU A 266 7.09 -7.60 -16.27
N GLY A 267 5.81 -7.65 -16.63
CA GLY A 267 5.25 -6.80 -17.67
C GLY A 267 5.60 -7.24 -19.10
N ASP A 268 6.01 -8.49 -19.34
CA ASP A 268 6.37 -8.97 -20.68
C ASP A 268 5.25 -9.77 -21.34
N LEU A 269 5.06 -9.50 -22.61
CA LEU A 269 4.06 -10.14 -23.48
C LEU A 269 4.24 -11.65 -23.62
N ALA A 270 5.46 -12.16 -23.48
CA ALA A 270 5.74 -13.58 -23.54
C ALA A 270 4.97 -14.41 -22.50
N SER A 271 4.54 -13.77 -21.41
CA SER A 271 3.74 -14.39 -20.35
C SER A 271 2.25 -14.48 -20.69
N ILE A 272 1.75 -13.73 -21.67
CA ILE A 272 0.31 -13.62 -21.96
C ILE A 272 -0.37 -14.96 -22.25
N PRO A 273 0.16 -15.84 -23.15
CA PRO A 273 -0.50 -17.13 -23.42
C PRO A 273 -0.62 -17.97 -22.15
N TRP A 274 0.43 -18.03 -21.35
CA TRP A 274 0.44 -18.76 -20.10
C TRP A 274 -0.51 -18.17 -19.04
N LEU A 275 -0.66 -16.85 -18.97
CA LEU A 275 -1.65 -16.20 -18.10
C LEU A 275 -3.07 -16.59 -18.51
N ILE A 276 -3.39 -16.62 -19.81
CA ILE A 276 -4.70 -17.05 -20.32
C ILE A 276 -4.97 -18.52 -19.97
N GLU A 277 -3.99 -19.41 -20.10
CA GLU A 277 -4.10 -20.81 -19.65
C GLU A 277 -4.40 -20.92 -18.16
N ASN A 278 -3.89 -20.05 -17.31
CA ASN A 278 -4.16 -20.05 -15.87
C ASN A 278 -5.54 -19.48 -15.51
N MET A 279 -6.23 -18.78 -16.40
CA MET A 279 -7.60 -18.29 -16.18
C MET A 279 -8.64 -19.42 -16.10
N VAL A 280 -8.32 -20.65 -16.55
CA VAL A 280 -9.21 -21.83 -16.38
C VAL A 280 -9.08 -22.47 -14.99
N VAL A 281 -8.08 -22.08 -14.21
CA VAL A 281 -7.84 -22.61 -12.86
C VAL A 281 -8.55 -21.71 -11.84
N PRO A 282 -9.63 -22.16 -11.16
CA PRO A 282 -10.46 -21.29 -10.34
C PRO A 282 -9.69 -20.43 -9.33
N LYS A 283 -8.74 -21.03 -8.60
CA LYS A 283 -7.92 -20.33 -7.61
C LYS A 283 -6.93 -19.30 -8.20
N LEU A 284 -6.69 -19.34 -9.51
CA LEU A 284 -5.74 -18.44 -10.21
C LEU A 284 -6.43 -17.52 -11.21
N ALA A 285 -7.68 -17.82 -11.58
CA ALA A 285 -8.38 -17.18 -12.69
C ALA A 285 -8.35 -15.65 -12.56
N ARG A 286 -8.81 -15.11 -11.43
CA ARG A 286 -8.94 -13.68 -11.22
C ARG A 286 -7.58 -12.96 -11.14
N VAL A 287 -6.61 -13.52 -10.44
CA VAL A 287 -5.24 -12.94 -10.37
C VAL A 287 -4.51 -13.05 -11.71
N ALA A 288 -4.82 -14.07 -12.55
CA ALA A 288 -4.30 -14.15 -13.91
C ALA A 288 -4.94 -13.08 -14.81
N GLY A 289 -6.23 -12.81 -14.64
CA GLY A 289 -6.91 -11.67 -15.26
C GLY A 289 -6.33 -10.33 -14.87
N GLU A 290 -6.06 -10.10 -13.58
CA GLU A 290 -5.38 -8.89 -13.10
C GLU A 290 -3.99 -8.74 -13.71
N SER A 291 -3.21 -9.83 -13.75
CA SER A 291 -1.87 -9.83 -14.35
C SER A 291 -1.89 -9.55 -15.85
N PHE A 292 -2.89 -10.09 -16.56
CA PHE A 292 -3.14 -9.76 -17.97
C PHE A 292 -3.46 -8.28 -18.15
N THR A 293 -4.37 -7.73 -17.31
CA THR A 293 -4.71 -6.29 -17.28
C THR A 293 -3.49 -5.42 -17.01
N MET A 294 -2.62 -5.81 -16.05
CA MET A 294 -1.40 -5.06 -15.74
C MET A 294 -0.45 -4.94 -16.93
N ILE A 295 -0.39 -5.94 -17.79
CA ILE A 295 0.44 -5.91 -19.01
C ILE A 295 -0.28 -5.16 -20.13
N THR A 296 -1.52 -5.53 -20.42
CA THR A 296 -2.24 -5.12 -21.65
C THR A 296 -3.04 -3.83 -21.51
N GLY A 297 -3.37 -3.44 -20.28
CA GLY A 297 -4.23 -2.29 -20.01
C GLY A 297 -5.71 -2.51 -20.29
N VAL A 298 -6.11 -3.76 -20.54
CA VAL A 298 -7.51 -4.12 -20.78
C VAL A 298 -8.25 -4.10 -19.43
N ASP A 299 -9.38 -3.44 -19.40
CA ASP A 299 -10.34 -3.57 -18.30
C ASP A 299 -11.32 -4.68 -18.68
N ILE A 300 -11.19 -5.82 -17.98
CA ILE A 300 -11.94 -7.06 -18.31
C ILE A 300 -13.44 -6.83 -18.19
N ALA A 301 -13.90 -6.13 -17.15
CA ALA A 301 -15.30 -5.85 -16.94
C ALA A 301 -15.84 -4.85 -17.98
N TYR A 302 -15.09 -3.77 -18.25
CA TYR A 302 -15.52 -2.72 -19.18
C TYR A 302 -15.57 -3.19 -20.65
N GLU A 303 -14.67 -4.11 -21.03
CA GLU A 303 -14.57 -4.66 -22.39
C GLU A 303 -15.44 -5.91 -22.60
N ASP A 304 -16.35 -6.23 -21.66
CA ASP A 304 -17.25 -7.40 -21.70
C ASP A 304 -16.48 -8.74 -21.87
N LEU A 305 -15.34 -8.86 -21.21
CA LEU A 305 -14.49 -10.08 -21.24
C LEU A 305 -14.64 -10.95 -19.98
N GLU A 306 -15.68 -10.70 -19.21
CA GLU A 306 -16.01 -11.47 -18.01
C GLU A 306 -16.64 -12.83 -18.37
N GLY A 307 -16.42 -13.81 -17.47
CA GLY A 307 -17.06 -15.09 -17.45
C GLY A 307 -17.99 -15.25 -16.25
N GLU A 308 -18.62 -16.40 -16.16
CA GLU A 308 -19.46 -16.74 -15.02
C GLU A 308 -18.61 -17.28 -13.87
N TRP A 309 -19.07 -17.06 -12.62
CA TRP A 309 -18.48 -17.65 -11.44
C TRP A 309 -18.64 -19.19 -11.51
N PRO A 310 -17.57 -19.97 -11.32
CA PRO A 310 -17.65 -21.44 -11.42
C PRO A 310 -18.57 -22.03 -10.36
N GLU A 311 -19.41 -22.97 -10.78
CA GLU A 311 -20.30 -23.69 -9.87
C GLU A 311 -19.49 -24.44 -8.79
N GLY A 312 -19.85 -24.24 -7.54
CA GLY A 312 -19.19 -24.88 -6.38
C GLY A 312 -17.82 -24.34 -6.00
N PHE A 313 -17.34 -23.25 -6.63
CA PHE A 313 -16.11 -22.57 -6.18
C PHE A 313 -16.46 -21.54 -5.11
N GLU A 314 -15.91 -21.73 -3.92
CA GLU A 314 -15.99 -20.81 -2.80
C GLU A 314 -14.62 -20.15 -2.57
N ALA A 315 -14.60 -18.84 -2.29
CA ALA A 315 -13.41 -18.07 -1.97
C ALA A 315 -13.68 -17.20 -0.75
N GLY A 316 -12.74 -17.21 0.19
CA GLY A 316 -12.90 -16.49 1.47
C GLY A 316 -13.70 -17.29 2.52
N PRO A 317 -14.09 -16.62 3.62
CA PRO A 317 -14.78 -17.27 4.72
C PRO A 317 -16.13 -17.86 4.27
N THR A 318 -16.43 -19.07 4.72
CA THR A 318 -17.71 -19.73 4.46
C THR A 318 -18.68 -19.52 5.63
N GLU A 319 -20.00 -19.77 5.41
CA GLU A 319 -21.00 -19.75 6.48
C GLU A 319 -20.93 -21.00 7.38
N ASN A 320 -20.05 -21.95 7.06
CA ASN A 320 -19.89 -23.17 7.84
C ASN A 320 -19.13 -22.84 9.15
N PRO A 321 -19.76 -23.01 10.33
CA PRO A 321 -19.10 -22.71 11.61
C PRO A 321 -17.96 -23.68 11.97
N GLU A 322 -17.79 -24.78 11.23
CA GLU A 322 -16.68 -25.74 11.38
C GLU A 322 -15.48 -25.37 10.48
N ASP A 323 -15.62 -24.36 9.62
CA ASP A 323 -14.54 -23.89 8.76
C ASP A 323 -13.58 -23.00 9.58
N GLU A 324 -12.38 -23.49 9.79
CA GLU A 324 -11.32 -22.73 10.51
C GLU A 324 -10.64 -21.67 9.64
N ASP A 325 -10.86 -21.69 8.30
CA ASP A 325 -10.27 -20.69 7.39
C ASP A 325 -11.16 -19.43 7.31
N VAL A 326 -10.78 -18.45 8.13
CA VAL A 326 -11.42 -17.12 8.15
C VAL A 326 -10.71 -16.09 7.26
N ALA A 327 -9.74 -16.52 6.43
CA ALA A 327 -9.00 -15.62 5.57
C ALA A 327 -9.93 -15.00 4.50
N LEU A 328 -9.89 -13.69 4.39
CA LEU A 328 -10.63 -12.97 3.35
C LEU A 328 -10.09 -13.37 1.97
N ASP A 329 -10.97 -13.37 0.98
CA ASP A 329 -10.61 -13.63 -0.40
C ASP A 329 -9.64 -12.55 -0.92
N PRO A 330 -8.38 -12.88 -1.26
CA PRO A 330 -7.40 -11.90 -1.73
C PRO A 330 -7.75 -11.31 -3.11
N ASP A 331 -8.68 -11.96 -3.84
CA ASP A 331 -9.11 -11.59 -5.17
C ASP A 331 -10.54 -11.01 -5.17
N GLU A 332 -11.10 -10.73 -3.98
CA GLU A 332 -12.35 -10.01 -3.86
C GLU A 332 -12.33 -8.75 -4.75
N ASP A 333 -13.44 -8.45 -5.40
CA ASP A 333 -13.58 -7.32 -6.34
C ASP A 333 -12.78 -7.44 -7.67
N LEU A 334 -12.05 -8.52 -7.92
CA LEU A 334 -11.51 -8.78 -9.25
C LEU A 334 -12.57 -9.44 -10.14
N PRO A 335 -12.71 -8.98 -11.41
CA PRO A 335 -13.63 -9.60 -12.36
C PRO A 335 -13.23 -11.04 -12.65
N TRP A 336 -14.22 -11.93 -12.85
CA TRP A 336 -13.96 -13.29 -13.29
C TRP A 336 -13.66 -13.28 -14.80
N PRO A 337 -12.45 -13.65 -15.26
CA PRO A 337 -12.11 -13.56 -16.67
C PRO A 337 -12.76 -14.70 -17.47
N ASN A 338 -13.15 -14.42 -18.73
CA ASN A 338 -13.49 -15.45 -19.71
C ASN A 338 -12.27 -15.75 -20.59
N PRO A 339 -11.61 -16.90 -20.44
CA PRO A 339 -10.36 -17.20 -21.16
C PRO A 339 -10.51 -17.16 -22.68
N GLU A 340 -11.65 -17.62 -23.21
CA GLU A 340 -11.89 -17.67 -24.67
C GLU A 340 -12.05 -16.26 -25.26
N LEU A 341 -12.81 -15.38 -24.58
CA LEU A 341 -12.99 -14.00 -25.02
C LEU A 341 -11.66 -13.22 -24.92
N ILE A 342 -10.89 -13.47 -23.86
CA ILE A 342 -9.57 -12.83 -23.66
C ILE A 342 -8.56 -13.32 -24.72
N ASP A 343 -8.54 -14.61 -25.07
CA ASP A 343 -7.69 -15.11 -26.13
C ASP A 343 -8.05 -14.53 -27.50
N GLN A 344 -9.35 -14.41 -27.79
CA GLN A 344 -9.83 -13.74 -29.00
C GLN A 344 -9.41 -12.28 -29.03
N TRP A 345 -9.56 -11.56 -27.91
CA TRP A 345 -9.13 -10.17 -27.78
C TRP A 345 -7.60 -10.06 -28.02
N TRP A 346 -6.82 -10.93 -27.37
CA TRP A 346 -5.37 -10.95 -27.52
C TRP A 346 -4.96 -11.20 -28.96
N SER A 347 -5.53 -12.21 -29.60
CA SER A 347 -5.25 -12.56 -30.99
C SER A 347 -5.48 -11.39 -31.95
N LYS A 348 -6.50 -10.56 -31.71
CA LYS A 348 -6.82 -9.37 -32.51
C LYS A 348 -5.88 -8.19 -32.23
N ASN A 349 -5.37 -8.07 -31.00
CA ASN A 349 -4.66 -6.88 -30.54
C ASN A 349 -3.15 -7.04 -30.38
N LYS A 350 -2.61 -8.26 -30.36
CA LYS A 350 -1.18 -8.54 -30.09
C LYS A 350 -0.20 -7.80 -31.02
N SER A 351 -0.61 -7.45 -32.24
CA SER A 351 0.20 -6.66 -33.19
C SER A 351 0.46 -5.20 -32.74
N ARG A 352 -0.27 -4.71 -31.75
CA ARG A 352 -0.08 -3.36 -31.16
C ARG A 352 1.10 -3.33 -30.20
N PHE A 353 1.62 -4.48 -29.80
CA PHE A 353 2.66 -4.63 -28.80
C PHE A 353 3.98 -5.12 -29.42
N ARG A 354 5.11 -4.79 -28.79
CA ARG A 354 6.45 -5.18 -29.23
C ARG A 354 7.07 -6.16 -28.25
N SER A 355 7.56 -7.28 -28.76
CA SER A 355 8.30 -8.26 -27.97
C SER A 355 9.59 -7.66 -27.37
N GLY A 356 10.00 -8.14 -26.20
CA GLY A 356 11.21 -7.67 -25.51
C GLY A 356 11.07 -6.29 -24.86
N THR A 357 9.83 -5.82 -24.69
CA THR A 357 9.53 -4.54 -24.04
C THR A 357 8.64 -4.79 -22.83
N ARG A 358 9.00 -4.19 -21.70
CA ARG A 358 8.13 -4.19 -20.50
C ARG A 358 6.97 -3.22 -20.68
N TYR A 359 5.79 -3.67 -20.31
CA TYR A 359 4.55 -2.88 -20.38
C TYR A 359 3.97 -2.65 -18.99
N LEU A 360 3.29 -1.52 -18.86
CA LEU A 360 2.41 -1.20 -17.75
C LEU A 360 1.10 -0.65 -18.35
N LEU A 361 -0.01 -1.36 -18.12
CA LEU A 361 -1.33 -0.98 -18.63
C LEU A 361 -1.32 -0.60 -20.12
N GLY A 362 -0.84 -1.51 -20.96
CA GLY A 362 -0.90 -1.42 -22.42
C GLY A 362 0.10 -0.49 -23.10
N LYS A 363 0.96 0.18 -22.33
CA LYS A 363 2.01 1.03 -22.90
C LYS A 363 3.40 0.61 -22.41
N PRO A 364 4.44 0.85 -23.22
CA PRO A 364 5.82 0.63 -22.79
C PRO A 364 6.12 1.36 -21.48
N MET A 365 6.86 0.69 -20.60
CA MET A 365 7.28 1.24 -19.32
C MET A 365 8.08 2.52 -19.52
N SER A 366 7.61 3.62 -18.97
CA SER A 366 8.27 4.94 -19.01
C SER A 366 7.82 5.80 -17.84
N VAL A 367 8.54 6.88 -17.59
CA VAL A 367 8.18 7.90 -16.58
C VAL A 367 6.78 8.46 -16.86
N GLU A 368 6.50 8.81 -18.13
CA GLU A 368 5.22 9.36 -18.56
C GLU A 368 4.07 8.38 -18.36
N GLN A 369 4.30 7.09 -18.65
CA GLN A 369 3.29 6.05 -18.43
C GLN A 369 3.02 5.85 -16.93
N CYS A 370 4.06 5.79 -16.11
CA CYS A 370 3.88 5.71 -14.65
C CYS A 370 3.10 6.90 -14.10
N GLN A 371 3.42 8.12 -14.55
CA GLN A 371 2.67 9.33 -14.16
C GLN A 371 1.22 9.32 -14.64
N HIS A 372 0.96 8.76 -15.82
CA HIS A 372 -0.41 8.58 -16.32
C HIS A 372 -1.20 7.61 -15.43
N VAL A 373 -0.61 6.45 -15.10
CA VAL A 373 -1.24 5.44 -14.23
C VAL A 373 -1.47 5.98 -12.82
N LEU A 374 -0.55 6.78 -12.27
CA LEU A 374 -0.76 7.44 -10.98
C LEU A 374 -2.00 8.35 -10.96
N ARG A 375 -2.35 8.96 -12.09
CA ARG A 375 -3.53 9.84 -12.20
C ARG A 375 -4.83 9.08 -12.40
N TYR A 376 -4.81 8.01 -13.21
CA TYR A 376 -6.02 7.42 -13.78
C TYR A 376 -6.21 5.93 -13.49
N GLY A 377 -5.19 5.24 -12.96
CA GLY A 377 -5.28 3.83 -12.62
C GLY A 377 -6.02 3.57 -11.31
N TYR A 378 -6.33 2.30 -11.08
CA TYR A 378 -6.83 1.80 -9.80
C TYR A 378 -5.69 1.65 -8.79
N GLN A 379 -6.00 1.52 -7.50
CA GLN A 379 -5.02 1.59 -6.42
C GLN A 379 -3.87 0.58 -6.55
N ARG A 380 -4.13 -0.67 -6.92
CA ARG A 380 -3.06 -1.67 -7.16
C ARG A 380 -2.16 -1.27 -8.34
N GLN A 381 -2.75 -0.75 -9.41
CA GLN A 381 -2.03 -0.25 -10.59
C GLN A 381 -1.20 1.00 -10.24
N ARG A 382 -1.75 1.90 -9.45
CA ARG A 382 -1.08 3.12 -8.97
C ARG A 382 0.09 2.78 -8.06
N THR A 383 -0.05 1.78 -7.19
CA THR A 383 1.06 1.26 -6.36
C THR A 383 2.19 0.72 -7.23
N ALA A 384 1.85 -0.06 -8.25
CA ALA A 384 2.83 -0.55 -9.23
C ALA A 384 3.55 0.60 -9.94
N ALA A 385 2.79 1.59 -10.42
CA ALA A 385 3.35 2.76 -11.12
C ALA A 385 4.24 3.63 -10.22
N ALA A 386 3.89 3.78 -8.93
CA ALA A 386 4.71 4.53 -7.97
C ALA A 386 6.08 3.86 -7.78
N ILE A 387 6.10 2.53 -7.62
CA ILE A 387 7.33 1.75 -7.47
C ILE A 387 8.19 1.81 -8.74
N GLU A 388 7.60 1.59 -9.92
CA GLU A 388 8.31 1.69 -11.19
C GLU A 388 8.88 3.09 -11.42
N LEU A 389 8.12 4.14 -11.10
CA LEU A 389 8.57 5.53 -11.22
C LEU A 389 9.78 5.81 -10.33
N ALA A 390 9.76 5.35 -9.08
CA ALA A 390 10.88 5.50 -8.16
C ALA A 390 12.14 4.77 -8.66
N MET A 391 11.98 3.54 -9.22
CA MET A 391 13.08 2.79 -9.83
C MET A 391 13.63 3.42 -11.11
N LEU A 392 12.78 4.08 -11.90
CA LEU A 392 13.19 4.83 -13.09
C LEU A 392 13.88 6.16 -12.75
N GLN A 393 13.61 6.72 -11.58
CA GLN A 393 14.16 7.98 -11.09
C GLN A 393 14.77 7.83 -9.68
N PRO A 394 15.84 7.01 -9.52
CA PRO A 394 16.43 6.74 -8.21
C PRO A 394 16.89 8.01 -7.49
N GLY A 395 16.51 8.14 -6.21
CA GLY A 395 16.77 9.31 -5.40
C GLY A 395 15.62 10.31 -5.35
N GLN A 396 14.56 10.09 -6.10
CA GLN A 396 13.30 10.78 -5.88
C GLN A 396 12.45 10.04 -4.84
N PRO A 397 11.71 10.74 -3.97
CA PRO A 397 10.79 10.10 -3.04
C PRO A 397 9.74 9.26 -3.77
N LEU A 398 9.44 8.08 -3.21
CA LEU A 398 8.36 7.22 -3.69
C LEU A 398 7.01 7.96 -3.56
N PHE A 399 6.23 8.05 -4.64
CA PHE A 399 4.91 8.68 -4.57
C PHE A 399 4.01 7.95 -3.57
N GLU A 400 3.42 8.70 -2.60
CA GLU A 400 2.57 8.13 -1.55
C GLU A 400 1.14 7.95 -2.02
N VAL A 401 0.82 6.76 -2.51
CA VAL A 401 -0.52 6.41 -3.01
C VAL A 401 -1.56 6.21 -1.90
N ARG A 402 -1.10 6.18 -0.64
CA ARG A 402 -1.94 6.06 0.56
C ARG A 402 -2.21 7.39 1.25
N ALA A 403 -1.58 8.49 0.79
CA ALA A 403 -1.91 9.83 1.29
C ALA A 403 -3.40 10.17 1.03
N PRO A 404 -3.99 11.11 1.76
CA PRO A 404 -5.35 11.57 1.48
C PRO A 404 -5.56 11.92 0.01
N GLY A 405 -6.64 11.41 -0.60
CA GLY A 405 -6.88 11.49 -2.04
C GLY A 405 -6.93 12.93 -2.56
N PHE A 406 -7.47 13.86 -1.80
CA PHE A 406 -7.46 15.29 -2.14
C PHE A 406 -6.03 15.87 -2.23
N ARG A 407 -5.11 15.42 -1.34
CA ARG A 407 -3.71 15.82 -1.38
C ARG A 407 -3.00 15.21 -2.61
N GLN A 408 -3.24 13.93 -2.88
CA GLN A 408 -2.70 13.27 -4.08
C GLN A 408 -3.19 13.95 -5.37
N GLN A 409 -4.47 14.31 -5.45
CA GLN A 409 -5.03 15.05 -6.58
C GLN A 409 -4.29 16.39 -6.81
N GLN A 410 -4.04 17.12 -5.72
CA GLN A 410 -3.27 18.38 -5.79
C GLN A 410 -1.84 18.14 -6.30
N MET A 411 -1.13 17.14 -5.75
CA MET A 411 0.24 16.80 -6.16
C MET A 411 0.32 16.38 -7.64
N LEU A 412 -0.71 15.73 -8.15
CA LEU A 412 -0.80 15.27 -9.54
C LEU A 412 -1.37 16.33 -10.50
N GLY A 413 -1.65 17.55 -10.01
CA GLY A 413 -2.22 18.64 -10.82
C GLY A 413 -3.65 18.38 -11.30
N LEU A 414 -4.38 17.51 -10.60
CA LEU A 414 -5.79 17.23 -10.88
C LEU A 414 -6.67 18.28 -10.19
N LYS A 415 -7.78 18.65 -10.85
CA LYS A 415 -8.74 19.59 -10.24
C LYS A 415 -9.42 18.91 -9.03
N THR A 416 -9.16 19.41 -7.85
CA THR A 416 -9.99 19.10 -6.68
C THR A 416 -11.32 19.83 -6.85
N ARG A 417 -12.44 19.10 -6.88
CA ARG A 417 -13.74 19.78 -6.65
C ARG A 417 -13.73 20.20 -5.17
N LYS A 418 -13.65 21.50 -4.90
CA LYS A 418 -14.09 22.02 -3.61
C LYS A 418 -15.58 21.72 -3.53
N THR A 419 -15.97 20.80 -2.67
CA THR A 419 -17.36 20.63 -2.21
C THR A 419 -17.78 21.85 -1.41
#